data_a40f62234086a29f4028e9db78ed8091
#
_entry.id   a40f62234086a29f4028e9db78ed8091
#
_cell.length_a   1.000
_cell.length_b   1.000
_cell.length_c   1.000
_cell.angle_alpha   90.00
_cell.angle_beta   90.00
_cell.angle_gamma   90.00
#
_symmetry.space_group_name_H-M   'P 1'
#
loop_
_entity.id
_entity.type
_entity.pdbx_description
1 polymer ?
#
loop_
_entity_poly.entity_id
_entity_poly.type
_entity_poly.pdbx_seq_one_letter_code
_entity_poly.pdbx_strand_id
1 'polypeptide(L)'
;MEIPDWRQKIDGIDEEIVSLLSERARAAMAIGEIKQRIGGSIYEPQREQTVYAHVKQVNAGPLTEAELIVIYERIMDVMRSLQKRPAQA
;
A
#
# COMPACT_ATOMS: atom_id res chain seq x y z
N MET A 1 -19.52 2.07 24.85
CA MET A 1 -18.93 3.07 23.95
C MET A 1 -20.00 3.62 23.01
N GLU A 2 -20.05 4.91 22.89
CA GLU A 2 -20.97 5.59 22.02
C GLU A 2 -20.32 5.87 20.65
N ILE A 3 -21.13 6.35 19.70
CA ILE A 3 -20.62 6.66 18.34
C ILE A 3 -19.41 7.60 18.37
N PRO A 4 -19.39 8.71 19.15
CA PRO A 4 -18.21 9.58 19.18
C PRO A 4 -16.95 8.84 19.64
N ASP A 5 -17.05 7.90 20.57
CA ASP A 5 -15.91 7.12 21.04
C ASP A 5 -15.33 6.25 19.94
N TRP A 6 -16.19 5.61 19.18
CA TRP A 6 -15.76 4.78 18.04
C TRP A 6 -15.11 5.61 16.93
N ARG A 7 -15.65 6.81 16.69
CA ARG A 7 -15.07 7.71 15.69
C ARG A 7 -13.70 8.20 16.11
N GLN A 8 -13.51 8.49 17.41
CA GLN A 8 -12.21 8.87 17.93
C GLN A 8 -11.20 7.73 17.76
N LYS A 9 -11.63 6.50 18.02
CA LYS A 9 -10.79 5.33 17.82
C LYS A 9 -10.40 5.18 16.34
N ILE A 10 -11.36 5.37 15.42
CA ILE A 10 -11.10 5.31 13.98
C ILE A 10 -10.09 6.39 13.58
N ASP A 11 -10.22 7.61 14.12
CA ASP A 11 -9.28 8.68 13.81
C ASP A 11 -7.84 8.29 14.18
N GLY A 12 -7.66 7.66 15.34
CA GLY A 12 -6.35 7.18 15.77
C GLY A 12 -5.81 6.08 14.85
N ILE A 13 -6.68 5.16 14.42
CA ILE A 13 -6.31 4.11 13.47
C ILE A 13 -5.91 4.74 12.13
N ASP A 14 -6.66 5.75 11.67
CA ASP A 14 -6.34 6.42 10.41
C ASP A 14 -4.96 7.09 10.45
N GLU A 15 -4.58 7.66 11.58
CA GLU A 15 -3.24 8.22 11.75
C GLU A 15 -2.17 7.15 11.55
N GLU A 16 -2.39 5.96 12.09
CA GLU A 16 -1.48 4.82 11.90
C GLU A 16 -1.45 4.36 10.45
N ILE A 17 -2.62 4.27 9.81
CA ILE A 17 -2.71 3.88 8.40
C ILE A 17 -1.94 4.86 7.52
N VAL A 18 -2.13 6.16 7.72
CA VAL A 18 -1.44 7.18 6.92
C VAL A 18 0.08 7.07 7.12
N SER A 19 0.53 6.86 8.34
CA SER A 19 1.95 6.68 8.64
C SER A 19 2.52 5.45 7.91
N LEU A 20 1.81 4.33 7.95
CA LEU A 20 2.24 3.09 7.30
C LEU A 20 2.21 3.22 5.77
N LEU A 21 1.19 3.87 5.21
CA LEU A 21 1.14 4.14 3.77
C LEU A 21 2.31 5.02 3.34
N SER A 22 2.69 6.00 4.15
CA SER A 22 3.84 6.86 3.86
C SER A 22 5.16 6.09 3.88
N GLU A 23 5.33 5.17 4.82
CA GLU A 23 6.50 4.29 4.87
C GLU A 23 6.56 3.40 3.63
N ARG A 24 5.43 2.82 3.25
CA ARG A 24 5.33 1.98 2.07
C ARG A 24 5.63 2.77 0.80
N ALA A 25 5.14 4.02 0.75
CA ALA A 25 5.41 4.91 -0.38
C ALA A 25 6.90 5.20 -0.52
N ARG A 26 7.58 5.48 0.58
CA ARG A 26 9.04 5.71 0.55
C ARG A 26 9.80 4.49 0.04
N ALA A 27 9.39 3.30 0.46
CA ALA A 27 9.98 2.05 -0.02
C ALA A 27 9.74 1.87 -1.53
N ALA A 28 8.52 2.15 -2.00
CA ALA A 28 8.18 2.07 -3.43
C ALA A 28 9.00 3.06 -4.25
N MET A 29 9.19 4.28 -3.75
CA MET A 29 9.99 5.30 -4.41
C MET A 29 11.47 4.89 -4.49
N ALA A 30 11.99 4.28 -3.43
CA ALA A 30 13.36 3.76 -3.42
C ALA A 30 13.54 2.66 -4.48
N ILE A 31 12.59 1.75 -4.59
CA ILE A 31 12.60 0.72 -5.63
C ILE A 31 12.53 1.37 -7.01
N GLY A 32 11.68 2.39 -7.18
CA GLY A 32 11.57 3.12 -8.44
C GLY A 32 12.90 3.74 -8.88
N GLU A 33 13.65 4.33 -7.95
CA GLU A 33 14.98 4.90 -8.23
C GLU A 33 15.96 3.82 -8.71
N ILE A 34 15.95 2.66 -8.05
CA ILE A 34 16.81 1.54 -8.45
C ILE A 34 16.44 1.09 -9.86
N LYS A 35 15.15 0.92 -10.16
CA LYS A 35 14.68 0.50 -11.48
C LYS A 35 15.08 1.49 -12.56
N GLN A 36 15.02 2.78 -12.28
CA GLN A 36 15.45 3.81 -13.24
C GLN A 36 16.92 3.66 -13.58
N ARG A 37 17.76 3.34 -12.60
CA ARG A 37 19.19 3.16 -12.81
C ARG A 37 19.54 1.91 -13.61
N ILE A 38 18.81 0.82 -13.38
CA ILE A 38 19.11 -0.48 -14.01
C ILE A 38 18.21 -0.79 -15.21
N GLY A 39 17.26 0.09 -15.53
CA GLY A 39 16.33 -0.13 -16.64
C GLY A 39 15.25 -1.17 -16.33
N GLY A 40 14.91 -1.38 -15.07
CA GLY A 40 13.89 -2.34 -14.68
C GLY A 40 12.48 -1.89 -14.99
N SER A 41 11.56 -2.84 -15.10
CA SER A 41 10.16 -2.57 -15.37
C SER A 41 9.42 -2.16 -14.09
N ILE A 42 8.64 -1.07 -14.18
CA ILE A 42 7.80 -0.61 -13.08
C ILE A 42 6.61 -1.56 -12.88
N TYR A 43 6.01 -2.04 -13.98
CA TYR A 43 4.90 -2.97 -13.90
C TYR A 43 5.40 -4.39 -13.73
N GLU A 44 5.08 -4.98 -12.58
CA GLU A 44 5.50 -6.34 -12.22
C GLU A 44 4.27 -7.15 -11.80
N PRO A 45 3.52 -7.73 -12.76
CA PRO A 45 2.28 -8.44 -12.42
C PRO A 45 2.50 -9.62 -11.48
N GLN A 46 3.64 -10.32 -11.58
CA GLN A 46 3.93 -11.43 -10.67
C GLN A 46 4.15 -10.94 -9.23
N ARG A 47 4.85 -9.81 -9.07
CA ARG A 47 5.04 -9.21 -7.75
C ARG A 47 3.69 -8.78 -7.16
N GLU A 48 2.82 -8.19 -7.97
CA GLU A 48 1.49 -7.78 -7.51
C GLU A 48 0.69 -8.98 -7.01
N GLN A 49 0.78 -10.12 -7.71
CA GLN A 49 0.12 -11.35 -7.27
C GLN A 49 0.68 -11.86 -5.92
N THR A 50 1.99 -11.77 -5.70
CA THR A 50 2.57 -12.17 -4.42
C THR A 50 2.13 -11.24 -3.30
N VAL A 51 1.95 -9.95 -3.56
CA VAL A 51 1.43 -9.01 -2.56
C VAL A 51 -0.01 -9.37 -2.19
N TYR A 52 -0.87 -9.64 -3.18
CA TYR A 52 -2.25 -10.05 -2.91
C TYR A 52 -2.30 -11.34 -2.10
N ALA A 53 -1.49 -12.33 -2.45
CA ALA A 53 -1.44 -13.59 -1.71
C ALA A 53 -0.99 -13.37 -0.26
N HIS A 54 -0.01 -12.49 -0.06
CA HIS A 54 0.49 -12.17 1.28
C HIS A 54 -0.57 -11.49 2.14
N VAL A 55 -1.26 -10.49 1.61
CA VAL A 55 -2.26 -9.76 2.40
C VAL A 55 -3.47 -10.64 2.73
N LYS A 56 -3.84 -11.55 1.83
CA LYS A 56 -4.89 -12.54 2.12
C LYS A 56 -4.47 -13.44 3.28
N GLN A 57 -3.22 -13.89 3.27
CA GLN A 57 -2.70 -14.80 4.30
C GLN A 57 -2.69 -14.16 5.68
N VAL A 58 -2.34 -12.88 5.77
CA VAL A 58 -2.25 -12.19 7.07
C VAL A 58 -3.57 -11.59 7.52
N ASN A 59 -4.61 -11.65 6.69
CA ASN A 59 -5.90 -11.08 7.02
C ASN A 59 -6.61 -11.91 8.10
N ALA A 60 -6.82 -11.29 9.25
CA ALA A 60 -7.53 -11.92 10.37
C ALA A 60 -9.02 -11.56 10.39
N GLY A 61 -9.50 -10.85 9.38
CA GLY A 61 -10.87 -10.34 9.36
C GLY A 61 -11.01 -9.10 10.24
N PRO A 62 -12.18 -8.47 10.27
CA PRO A 62 -13.45 -8.87 9.65
C PRO A 62 -13.59 -8.58 8.15
N LEU A 63 -12.59 -7.95 7.50
CA LEU A 63 -12.64 -7.75 6.05
C LEU A 63 -12.61 -9.09 5.33
N THR A 64 -13.44 -9.24 4.30
CA THR A 64 -13.36 -10.39 3.40
C THR A 64 -12.12 -10.25 2.52
N GLU A 65 -11.70 -11.37 1.91
CA GLU A 65 -10.59 -11.33 0.95
C GLU A 65 -10.90 -10.38 -0.21
N ALA A 66 -12.13 -10.42 -0.73
CA ALA A 66 -12.53 -9.56 -1.83
C ALA A 66 -12.45 -8.09 -1.46
N GLU A 67 -12.91 -7.72 -0.27
CA GLU A 67 -12.85 -6.34 0.22
C GLU A 67 -11.41 -5.87 0.38
N LEU A 68 -10.56 -6.72 0.93
CA LEU A 68 -9.15 -6.40 1.12
C LEU A 68 -8.45 -6.19 -0.23
N ILE A 69 -8.75 -7.02 -1.21
CA ILE A 69 -8.18 -6.90 -2.56
C ILE A 69 -8.57 -5.58 -3.21
N VAL A 70 -9.83 -5.13 -3.06
CA VAL A 70 -10.27 -3.83 -3.60
C VAL A 70 -9.42 -2.69 -3.04
N ILE A 71 -9.15 -2.72 -1.73
CA ILE A 71 -8.30 -1.71 -1.09
C ILE A 71 -6.87 -1.78 -1.65
N TYR A 72 -6.31 -2.97 -1.74
CA TYR A 72 -4.93 -3.16 -2.21
C TYR A 72 -4.75 -2.87 -3.70
N GLU A 73 -5.77 -3.05 -4.53
CA GLU A 73 -5.72 -2.61 -5.92
C GLU A 73 -5.41 -1.12 -6.01
N ARG A 74 -6.05 -0.30 -5.16
CA ARG A 74 -5.79 1.16 -5.12
C ARG A 74 -4.42 1.47 -4.56
N ILE A 75 -4.00 0.78 -3.51
CA ILE A 75 -2.65 0.95 -2.96
C ILE A 75 -1.61 0.64 -4.02
N MET A 76 -1.78 -0.47 -4.75
CA MET A 76 -0.84 -0.87 -5.80
C MET A 76 -0.80 0.15 -6.94
N ASP A 77 -1.97 0.68 -7.34
CA ASP A 77 -2.03 1.72 -8.39
C ASP A 77 -1.24 2.96 -7.97
N VAL A 78 -1.45 3.43 -6.74
CA VAL A 78 -0.74 4.62 -6.23
C VAL A 78 0.76 4.37 -6.15
N MET A 79 1.15 3.21 -5.65
CA MET A 79 2.58 2.86 -5.49
C MET A 79 3.27 2.74 -6.84
N ARG A 80 2.59 2.21 -7.85
CA ARG A 80 3.12 2.13 -9.21
C ARG A 80 3.35 3.54 -9.78
N SER A 81 2.41 4.45 -9.55
CA SER A 81 2.57 5.85 -9.95
C SER A 81 3.77 6.51 -9.27
N LEU A 82 3.98 6.22 -8.00
CA LEU A 82 5.12 6.78 -7.26
C LEU A 82 6.46 6.31 -7.82
N GLN A 83 6.54 5.09 -8.33
CA GLN A 83 7.77 4.57 -8.94
C GLN A 83 8.13 5.31 -10.23
N LYS A 84 7.16 5.94 -10.88
CA LYS A 84 7.38 6.71 -12.11
C LYS A 84 7.86 8.13 -11.85
N ARG A 85 7.80 8.61 -10.62
CA ARG A 85 8.24 9.98 -10.30
C ARG A 85 9.75 10.09 -10.51
N PRO A 86 10.23 11.22 -11.06
CA PRO A 86 11.66 11.46 -11.09
C PRO A 86 12.23 11.45 -9.68
N ALA A 87 13.48 11.00 -9.53
CA ALA A 87 14.17 11.05 -8.26
C ALA A 87 14.22 12.49 -7.76
N GLN A 88 13.85 12.69 -6.51
CA GLN A 88 13.90 14.01 -5.90
C GLN A 88 15.35 14.35 -5.55
N ALA A 89 15.72 15.54 -5.91
CA ALA A 89 17.03 16.05 -5.56
C ALA A 89 17.13 16.30 -4.05
#